data_cadce61bf58ecc0c60c42d4d8bdf0ba4
#
_entry.id   cadce61bf58ecc0c60c42d4d8bdf0ba4
#
_cell.length_a   1.000
_cell.length_b   1.000
_cell.length_c   1.000
_cell.angle_alpha   90.00
_cell.angle_beta   90.00
_cell.angle_gamma   90.00
#
_symmetry.space_group_name_H-M   'P 1'
#
loop_
_entity.id
_entity.type
_entity.pdbx_description
1 polymer ?
#
loop_
_entity_poly.entity_id
_entity_poly.type
_entity_poly.pdbx_seq_one_letter_code
_entity_poly.pdbx_strand_id
1 'polypeptide(L)'
;ETAKMLPQYAFIWIGNQEEMENLPKNVFCLGNIPNAGIYNKEIDLFMLASDYEGLPMVILEAMSFGKPVVASQVGGISEVIENGVNGYTVDNTAKAFADKIQYVLEDDYVYKFFSANTLHRFNESLTVDKMVKAYMDIYQL
;
A
#
# COMPACT_ATOMS: atom_id res chain seq x y z
N GLU A 1 -2.25 16.47 3.01
CA GLU A 1 -2.83 16.76 4.33
C GLU A 1 -2.45 15.67 5.36
N THR A 2 -2.53 14.37 5.05
CA THR A 2 -2.14 13.27 5.97
C THR A 2 -0.74 13.47 6.56
N ALA A 3 0.24 13.81 5.72
CA ALA A 3 1.62 14.05 6.15
C ALA A 3 1.77 15.19 7.16
N LYS A 4 0.92 16.23 7.07
CA LYS A 4 0.90 17.32 8.07
C LYS A 4 0.44 16.85 9.45
N MET A 5 -0.42 15.82 9.49
CA MET A 5 -0.92 15.24 10.74
C MET A 5 0.09 14.27 11.38
N LEU A 6 1.06 13.78 10.61
CA LEU A 6 2.05 12.80 10.99
C LEU A 6 3.49 13.32 10.74
N PRO A 7 3.91 14.42 11.39
CA PRO A 7 5.20 15.05 11.12
C PRO A 7 6.42 14.20 11.49
N GLN A 8 6.22 13.16 12.29
CA GLN A 8 7.25 12.21 12.71
C GLN A 8 7.61 11.17 11.63
N TYR A 9 6.79 11.00 10.59
CA TYR A 9 7.04 10.07 9.50
C TYR A 9 7.43 10.79 8.21
N ALA A 10 8.32 10.18 7.44
CA ALA A 10 8.67 10.62 6.10
C ALA A 10 7.69 10.01 5.08
N PHE A 11 7.15 10.84 4.21
CA PHE A 11 6.29 10.42 3.11
C PHE A 11 7.05 10.54 1.81
N ILE A 12 7.21 9.42 1.10
CA ILE A 12 7.88 9.37 -0.19
C ILE A 12 6.80 9.22 -1.27
N TRP A 13 6.78 10.14 -2.22
CA TRP A 13 5.88 10.10 -3.37
C TRP A 13 6.69 9.82 -4.64
N ILE A 14 6.41 8.69 -5.28
CA ILE A 14 7.01 8.28 -6.55
C ILE A 14 5.92 8.26 -7.62
N GLY A 15 6.26 8.73 -8.83
CA GLY A 15 5.34 8.75 -9.98
C GLY A 15 4.65 10.09 -10.22
N ASN A 16 4.91 11.12 -9.40
CA ASN A 16 4.41 12.46 -9.66
C ASN A 16 5.08 13.05 -10.92
N GLN A 17 4.27 13.59 -11.82
CA GLN A 17 4.75 14.18 -13.10
C GLN A 17 5.00 15.68 -13.01
N GLU A 18 4.40 16.35 -12.03
CA GLU A 18 4.49 17.79 -11.86
C GLU A 18 5.22 18.12 -10.55
N GLU A 19 5.95 19.25 -10.55
CA GLU A 19 6.50 19.80 -9.32
C GLU A 19 5.33 20.27 -8.43
N MET A 20 5.35 19.81 -7.18
CA MET A 20 4.37 20.17 -6.18
C MET A 20 4.94 21.29 -5.31
N GLU A 21 4.25 22.44 -5.27
CA GLU A 21 4.62 23.54 -4.39
C GLU A 21 4.00 23.39 -2.99
N ASN A 22 4.61 24.03 -2.00
CA ASN A 22 4.10 24.12 -0.62
C ASN A 22 3.87 22.77 0.08
N LEU A 23 4.69 21.76 -0.24
CA LEU A 23 4.64 20.47 0.45
C LEU A 23 5.08 20.60 1.92
N PRO A 24 4.52 19.76 2.81
CA PRO A 24 5.05 19.59 4.16
C PRO A 24 6.51 19.15 4.12
N LYS A 25 7.31 19.55 5.11
CA LYS A 25 8.76 19.26 5.17
C LYS A 25 9.10 17.77 5.20
N ASN A 26 8.15 16.93 5.57
CA ASN A 26 8.27 15.48 5.65
C ASN A 26 7.73 14.77 4.40
N VAL A 27 7.44 15.48 3.30
CA VAL A 27 7.03 14.91 2.01
C VAL A 27 8.13 15.08 0.99
N PHE A 28 8.56 13.99 0.38
CA PHE A 28 9.63 13.90 -0.60
C PHE A 28 9.07 13.38 -1.92
N CYS A 29 8.99 14.24 -2.94
CA CYS A 29 8.60 13.86 -4.29
C CYS A 29 9.83 13.47 -5.10
N LEU A 30 9.87 12.23 -5.56
CA LEU A 30 11.03 11.69 -6.29
C LEU A 30 10.79 11.62 -7.82
N GLY A 31 9.63 12.08 -8.28
CA GLY A 31 9.29 12.04 -9.70
C GLY A 31 9.06 10.62 -10.24
N ASN A 32 9.19 10.47 -11.54
CA ASN A 32 9.02 9.18 -12.21
C ASN A 32 10.34 8.40 -12.18
N ILE A 33 10.35 7.29 -11.46
CA ILE A 33 11.53 6.43 -11.30
C ILE A 33 11.26 5.08 -12.00
N PRO A 34 12.13 4.65 -12.93
CA PRO A 34 12.03 3.32 -13.51
C PRO A 34 12.11 2.22 -12.46
N ASN A 35 11.29 1.18 -12.60
CA ASN A 35 11.22 0.05 -11.66
C ASN A 35 10.94 0.47 -10.20
N ALA A 36 10.08 1.47 -10.00
CA ALA A 36 9.77 2.02 -8.69
C ALA A 36 9.35 0.97 -7.65
N GLY A 37 8.74 -0.14 -8.08
CA GLY A 37 8.30 -1.22 -7.20
C GLY A 37 9.39 -1.80 -6.30
N ILE A 38 10.67 -1.77 -6.72
CA ILE A 38 11.78 -2.29 -5.89
C ILE A 38 12.02 -1.46 -4.62
N TYR A 39 11.62 -0.19 -4.60
CA TYR A 39 11.78 0.68 -3.42
C TYR A 39 10.80 0.34 -2.31
N ASN A 40 9.77 -0.49 -2.60
CA ASN A 40 8.90 -1.00 -1.54
C ASN A 40 9.65 -1.76 -0.44
N LYS A 41 10.83 -2.31 -0.71
CA LYS A 41 11.66 -2.94 0.32
C LYS A 41 12.15 -1.97 1.39
N GLU A 42 12.30 -0.68 1.06
CA GLU A 42 12.88 0.36 1.92
C GLU A 42 11.82 1.15 2.72
N ILE A 43 10.54 1.01 2.41
CA ILE A 43 9.47 1.67 3.15
C ILE A 43 8.94 0.77 4.28
N ASP A 44 8.30 1.38 5.27
CA ASP A 44 7.66 0.65 6.36
C ASP A 44 6.18 0.34 6.05
N LEU A 45 5.48 1.23 5.38
CA LEU A 45 4.06 1.09 5.06
C LEU A 45 3.77 1.70 3.69
N PHE A 46 2.89 1.05 2.94
CA PHE A 46 2.42 1.56 1.66
C PHE A 46 1.07 2.28 1.81
N MET A 47 0.99 3.51 1.28
CA MET A 47 -0.22 4.33 1.29
C MET A 47 -0.70 4.59 -0.14
N LEU A 48 -2.01 4.41 -0.38
CA LEU A 48 -2.65 4.76 -1.66
C LEU A 48 -3.97 5.50 -1.45
N ALA A 49 -3.98 6.81 -1.75
CA ALA A 49 -5.14 7.70 -1.59
C ALA A 49 -5.77 8.02 -2.96
N SER A 50 -6.34 7.02 -3.60
CA SER A 50 -7.01 7.15 -4.91
C SER A 50 -8.51 7.32 -4.73
N ASP A 51 -9.13 8.12 -5.62
CA ASP A 51 -10.59 8.25 -5.67
C ASP A 51 -11.25 7.14 -6.50
N TYR A 52 -10.49 6.53 -7.39
CA TYR A 52 -10.95 5.43 -8.25
C TYR A 52 -9.81 4.48 -8.59
N GLU A 53 -10.04 3.18 -8.44
CA GLU A 53 -9.11 2.11 -8.82
C GLU A 53 -9.88 0.87 -9.28
N GLY A 54 -9.22 0.03 -10.09
CA GLY A 54 -9.58 -1.37 -10.22
C GLY A 54 -8.94 -2.18 -9.08
N LEU A 55 -7.94 -2.99 -9.42
CA LEU A 55 -6.97 -3.54 -8.46
C LEU A 55 -5.58 -2.99 -8.82
N PRO A 56 -5.04 -2.01 -8.11
CA PRO A 56 -3.78 -1.37 -8.48
C PRO A 56 -2.59 -2.29 -8.22
N MET A 57 -1.78 -2.51 -9.27
CA MET A 57 -0.58 -3.37 -9.19
C MET A 57 0.41 -2.92 -8.12
N VAL A 58 0.49 -1.61 -7.86
CA VAL A 58 1.39 -1.05 -6.83
C VAL A 58 1.11 -1.57 -5.42
N ILE A 59 -0.15 -1.92 -5.11
CA ILE A 59 -0.52 -2.59 -3.85
C ILE A 59 0.09 -4.00 -3.82
N LEU A 60 -0.05 -4.77 -4.90
CA LEU A 60 0.51 -6.12 -4.98
C LEU A 60 2.05 -6.10 -4.90
N GLU A 61 2.68 -5.10 -5.52
CA GLU A 61 4.12 -4.87 -5.40
C GLU A 61 4.53 -4.64 -3.93
N ALA A 62 3.84 -3.75 -3.21
CA ALA A 62 4.11 -3.51 -1.79
C ALA A 62 3.87 -4.78 -0.94
N MET A 63 2.79 -5.51 -1.20
CA MET A 63 2.46 -6.75 -0.50
C MET A 63 3.52 -7.84 -0.72
N SER A 64 4.17 -7.89 -1.89
CA SER A 64 5.25 -8.84 -2.19
C SER A 64 6.48 -8.66 -1.30
N PHE A 65 6.66 -7.46 -0.73
CA PHE A 65 7.70 -7.14 0.26
C PHE A 65 7.18 -7.19 1.71
N GLY A 66 5.95 -7.69 1.92
CA GLY A 66 5.35 -7.77 3.25
C GLY A 66 5.03 -6.40 3.85
N LYS A 67 4.79 -5.37 3.04
CA LYS A 67 4.50 -4.03 3.55
C LYS A 67 3.02 -3.91 3.88
N PRO A 68 2.67 -3.56 5.14
CA PRO A 68 1.29 -3.22 5.49
C PRO A 68 0.75 -2.12 4.57
N VAL A 69 -0.52 -2.21 4.21
CA VAL A 69 -1.16 -1.27 3.27
C VAL A 69 -2.25 -0.47 3.97
N VAL A 70 -2.25 0.84 3.78
CA VAL A 70 -3.41 1.70 4.09
C VAL A 70 -3.85 2.37 2.80
N ALA A 71 -5.04 2.04 2.32
CA ALA A 71 -5.55 2.53 1.04
C ALA A 71 -6.98 3.04 1.15
N SER A 72 -7.41 3.88 0.20
CA SER A 72 -8.80 4.28 0.09
C SER A 72 -9.69 3.08 -0.24
N GLN A 73 -10.91 3.07 0.30
CA GLN A 73 -11.89 2.00 0.09
C GLN A 73 -12.58 2.17 -1.27
N VAL A 74 -11.86 1.85 -2.35
CA VAL A 74 -12.37 1.97 -3.72
C VAL A 74 -12.03 0.73 -4.55
N GLY A 75 -12.86 0.41 -5.53
CA GLY A 75 -12.65 -0.68 -6.48
C GLY A 75 -12.38 -2.03 -5.84
N GLY A 76 -11.44 -2.78 -6.40
CA GLY A 76 -11.05 -4.12 -5.95
C GLY A 76 -10.05 -4.16 -4.79
N ILE A 77 -9.70 -3.02 -4.17
CA ILE A 77 -8.70 -2.97 -3.10
C ILE A 77 -9.12 -3.83 -1.90
N SER A 78 -10.41 -3.81 -1.54
CA SER A 78 -10.95 -4.63 -0.45
C SER A 78 -10.95 -6.15 -0.72
N GLU A 79 -10.66 -6.58 -1.94
CA GLU A 79 -10.50 -8.01 -2.26
C GLU A 79 -9.14 -8.55 -1.78
N VAL A 80 -8.16 -7.69 -1.66
CA VAL A 80 -6.78 -8.06 -1.26
C VAL A 80 -6.40 -7.54 0.12
N ILE A 81 -7.03 -6.46 0.59
CA ILE A 81 -6.79 -5.89 1.93
C ILE A 81 -7.93 -6.29 2.86
N GLU A 82 -7.58 -7.06 3.88
CA GLU A 82 -8.46 -7.44 4.99
C GLU A 82 -8.17 -6.53 6.19
N ASN A 83 -9.17 -5.72 6.55
CA ASN A 83 -9.06 -4.73 7.64
C ASN A 83 -8.68 -5.39 8.98
N GLY A 84 -7.61 -4.91 9.58
CA GLY A 84 -7.11 -5.42 10.86
C GLY A 84 -6.26 -6.70 10.73
N VAL A 85 -5.99 -7.20 9.53
CA VAL A 85 -5.18 -8.39 9.29
C VAL A 85 -3.90 -8.05 8.52
N ASN A 86 -4.03 -7.49 7.31
CA ASN A 86 -2.86 -7.18 6.46
C ASN A 86 -2.79 -5.70 6.05
N GLY A 87 -3.71 -4.88 6.54
CA GLY A 87 -3.80 -3.46 6.22
C GLY A 87 -5.13 -2.87 6.62
N TYR A 88 -5.44 -1.71 6.06
CA TYR A 88 -6.72 -1.05 6.18
C TYR A 88 -7.17 -0.43 4.87
N THR A 89 -8.45 -0.59 4.55
CA THR A 89 -9.15 0.27 3.61
C THR A 89 -9.94 1.32 4.40
N VAL A 90 -9.82 2.59 4.01
CA VAL A 90 -10.37 3.74 4.74
C VAL A 90 -11.10 4.69 3.81
N ASP A 91 -11.96 5.54 4.37
CA ASP A 91 -12.48 6.69 3.64
C ASP A 91 -11.34 7.58 3.16
N ASN A 92 -11.44 8.12 1.94
CA ASN A 92 -10.37 8.95 1.37
C ASN A 92 -10.28 10.33 2.04
N THR A 93 -9.97 10.33 3.34
CA THR A 93 -9.77 11.53 4.16
C THR A 93 -8.42 11.50 4.86
N ALA A 94 -7.79 12.67 5.00
CA ALA A 94 -6.48 12.77 5.64
C ALA A 94 -6.46 12.18 7.06
N LYS A 95 -7.55 12.39 7.81
CA LYS A 95 -7.64 11.86 9.19
C LYS A 95 -7.75 10.33 9.21
N ALA A 96 -8.58 9.73 8.36
CA ALA A 96 -8.74 8.28 8.32
C ALA A 96 -7.43 7.57 7.99
N PHE A 97 -6.67 8.11 7.03
CA PHE A 97 -5.32 7.65 6.73
C PHE A 97 -4.36 7.82 7.91
N ALA A 98 -4.32 9.01 8.51
CA ALA A 98 -3.41 9.31 9.61
C ALA A 98 -3.64 8.37 10.80
N ASP A 99 -4.89 8.17 11.20
CA ASP A 99 -5.25 7.30 12.32
C ASP A 99 -4.76 5.85 12.10
N LYS A 100 -4.88 5.32 10.88
CA LYS A 100 -4.49 3.93 10.59
C LYS A 100 -2.99 3.76 10.35
N ILE A 101 -2.34 4.72 9.71
CA ILE A 101 -0.88 4.73 9.56
C ILE A 101 -0.22 4.78 10.95
N GLN A 102 -0.68 5.67 11.81
CA GLN A 102 -0.19 5.81 13.17
C GLN A 102 -0.38 4.50 13.95
N TYR A 103 -1.58 3.92 13.94
CA TYR A 103 -1.88 2.65 14.62
C TYR A 103 -0.94 1.51 14.19
N VAL A 104 -0.66 1.40 12.89
CA VAL A 104 0.20 0.31 12.38
C VAL A 104 1.66 0.54 12.72
N LEU A 105 2.15 1.80 12.70
CA LEU A 105 3.58 2.10 12.85
C LEU A 105 4.02 2.37 14.28
N GLU A 106 3.12 2.66 15.23
CA GLU A 106 3.49 2.96 16.62
C GLU A 106 3.72 1.72 17.49
N ASP A 107 3.22 0.56 17.07
CA ASP A 107 3.36 -0.69 17.84
C ASP A 107 4.09 -1.75 17.01
N ASP A 108 5.28 -2.12 17.46
CA ASP A 108 6.14 -3.12 16.79
C ASP A 108 5.45 -4.49 16.62
N TYR A 109 4.61 -4.90 17.58
CA TYR A 109 3.88 -6.15 17.48
C TYR A 109 2.81 -6.07 16.39
N VAL A 110 2.05 -4.98 16.38
CA VAL A 110 1.04 -4.71 15.34
C VAL A 110 1.71 -4.68 13.97
N TYR A 111 2.79 -3.92 13.82
CA TYR A 111 3.53 -3.84 12.57
C TYR A 111 3.96 -5.22 12.06
N LYS A 112 4.61 -6.03 12.90
CA LYS A 112 5.09 -7.37 12.55
C LYS A 112 3.93 -8.31 12.19
N PHE A 113 2.82 -8.22 12.91
CA PHE A 113 1.61 -8.99 12.61
C PHE A 113 1.07 -8.66 11.22
N PHE A 114 0.89 -7.36 10.90
CA PHE A 114 0.43 -6.93 9.59
C PHE A 114 1.41 -7.31 8.47
N SER A 115 2.70 -7.09 8.68
CA SER A 115 3.74 -7.42 7.71
C SER A 115 3.74 -8.91 7.35
N ALA A 116 3.69 -9.78 8.36
CA ALA A 116 3.64 -11.24 8.16
C ALA A 116 2.39 -11.67 7.38
N ASN A 117 1.21 -11.15 7.76
CA ASN A 117 -0.04 -11.48 7.10
C ASN A 117 -0.12 -10.93 5.67
N THR A 118 0.44 -9.75 5.43
CA THR A 118 0.53 -9.16 4.08
C THR A 118 1.34 -10.08 3.15
N LEU A 119 2.52 -10.50 3.59
CA LEU A 119 3.38 -11.40 2.81
C LEU A 119 2.73 -12.77 2.62
N HIS A 120 2.08 -13.31 3.66
CA HIS A 120 1.35 -14.56 3.59
C HIS A 120 0.23 -14.49 2.55
N ARG A 121 -0.63 -13.46 2.61
CA ARG A 121 -1.72 -13.24 1.65
C ARG A 121 -1.20 -13.14 0.22
N PHE A 122 -0.11 -12.40 0.00
CA PHE A 122 0.50 -12.30 -1.32
C PHE A 122 0.93 -13.66 -1.85
N ASN A 123 1.68 -14.44 -1.07
CA ASN A 123 2.21 -15.74 -1.48
C ASN A 123 1.10 -16.79 -1.70
N GLU A 124 0.02 -16.72 -0.95
CA GLU A 124 -1.09 -17.67 -1.09
C GLU A 124 -1.91 -17.48 -2.36
N SER A 125 -2.13 -16.22 -2.80
CA SER A 125 -3.20 -15.98 -3.79
C SER A 125 -2.84 -14.96 -4.87
N LEU A 126 -1.80 -14.14 -4.71
CA LEU A 126 -1.60 -12.95 -5.52
C LEU A 126 -0.34 -13.01 -6.40
N THR A 127 0.35 -14.14 -6.41
CA THR A 127 1.52 -14.33 -7.28
C THR A 127 1.09 -14.62 -8.72
N VAL A 128 2.00 -14.34 -9.67
CA VAL A 128 1.79 -14.65 -11.08
C VAL A 128 1.47 -16.12 -11.29
N ASP A 129 2.15 -17.04 -10.60
CA ASP A 129 1.92 -18.49 -10.72
C ASP A 129 0.50 -18.87 -10.29
N LYS A 130 -0.02 -18.26 -9.22
CA LYS A 130 -1.41 -18.47 -8.78
C LYS A 130 -2.43 -17.95 -9.80
N MET A 131 -2.16 -16.77 -10.34
CA MET A 131 -3.00 -16.20 -11.40
C MET A 131 -3.01 -17.10 -12.64
N VAL A 132 -1.85 -17.52 -13.12
CA VAL A 132 -1.73 -18.41 -14.28
C VAL A 132 -2.47 -19.72 -14.04
N LYS A 133 -2.28 -20.34 -12.87
CA LYS A 133 -2.98 -21.57 -12.51
C LYS A 133 -4.50 -21.37 -12.52
N ALA A 134 -5.01 -20.29 -11.94
CA ALA A 134 -6.44 -20.02 -11.94
C ALA A 134 -7.02 -19.87 -13.37
N TYR A 135 -6.29 -19.20 -14.26
CA TYR A 135 -6.69 -19.14 -15.68
C TYR A 135 -6.67 -20.51 -16.36
N MET A 136 -5.63 -21.31 -16.13
CA MET A 136 -5.55 -22.66 -16.70
C MET A 136 -6.71 -23.55 -16.24
N ASP A 137 -7.09 -23.48 -14.95
CA ASP A 137 -8.21 -24.21 -14.40
C ASP A 137 -9.55 -23.79 -15.05
N ILE A 138 -9.75 -22.49 -15.33
CA ILE A 138 -10.93 -21.98 -16.05
C ILE A 138 -10.98 -22.47 -17.49
N TYR A 139 -9.85 -22.47 -18.18
CA TYR A 139 -9.76 -22.93 -19.57
C TYR A 139 -9.65 -24.45 -19.72
N GLN A 140 -9.57 -25.19 -18.61
CA GLN A 140 -9.39 -26.68 -18.61
C GLN A 140 -8.18 -27.14 -19.41
N LEU A 141 -7.07 -26.42 -19.30
CA LEU A 141 -5.79 -26.67 -19.96
C LEU A 141 -4.85 -27.48 -19.05
#